data_802817f2fd36264ec867ca2fa295c513
#
_entry.id   802817f2fd36264ec867ca2fa295c513
#
_cell.length_a   1.000
_cell.length_b   1.000
_cell.length_c   1.000
_cell.angle_alpha   90.00
_cell.angle_beta   90.00
_cell.angle_gamma   90.00
#
_symmetry.space_group_name_H-M   'P 1'
#
loop_
_entity.id
_entity.type
_entity.pdbx_description
1 polymer ?
#
loop_
_entity_poly.entity_id
_entity_poly.type
_entity_poly.pdbx_seq_one_letter_code
_entity_poly.pdbx_strand_id
1 'polypeptide(L)'
;TPRRTASTASALMIGLTLISLANVITTSFKAQAESLISEVILADYQVSASNVFVSPGIPTGLSEELLELDEVTKLSRTRATVVGYNQRPLILGAVDETVFDLVKTDDISGNRNDFLKKDAIGILKQTAEREELFVGDEVVLTIPEEGERTFTVAYIFDWTTQPPAEFFVLLENNTFFADESLDTELYFNVNKKTPELEEKINAIVDEYPGVEVRDEDGLVEEANNQIQLLLNVIYGFLSISIFVALFGITNTLSLSVYERTREIGLMRAIGTYRKQIRRMIFIESSIIAIFGAALGTGLGIFFAWSLIQTLADEGFTVFAVSISQTALWIGISIIAGVIAAILPAIRASRQNILEAISYE
;
A
#
# COMPACT_ATOMS: atom_id res chain seq x y z
N THR A 1 42.22 -4.61 6.23
CA THR A 1 41.89 -5.35 7.47
C THR A 1 40.39 -5.68 7.49
N PRO A 2 40.00 -6.93 7.80
CA PRO A 2 38.59 -7.39 7.65
C PRO A 2 37.58 -6.52 8.43
N ARG A 3 37.96 -6.01 9.59
CA ARG A 3 37.08 -5.17 10.45
C ARG A 3 36.62 -3.87 9.79
N ARG A 4 37.42 -3.25 8.93
CA ARG A 4 37.08 -1.99 8.27
C ARG A 4 36.23 -2.16 7.05
N THR A 5 36.54 -3.14 6.26
CA THR A 5 35.70 -3.54 5.13
C THR A 5 34.30 -3.90 5.63
N ALA A 6 34.20 -4.55 6.79
CA ALA A 6 32.92 -4.85 7.44
C ALA A 6 32.17 -3.56 7.87
N SER A 7 32.86 -2.58 8.47
CA SER A 7 32.24 -1.32 8.89
C SER A 7 31.69 -0.50 7.70
N THR A 8 32.43 -0.47 6.59
CA THR A 8 31.98 0.25 5.38
C THR A 8 30.82 -0.48 4.71
N ALA A 9 30.89 -1.80 4.61
CA ALA A 9 29.82 -2.62 4.08
C ALA A 9 28.56 -2.53 4.94
N SER A 10 28.69 -2.41 6.27
CA SER A 10 27.55 -2.31 7.19
C SER A 10 26.69 -1.08 6.94
N ALA A 11 27.28 0.09 6.67
CA ALA A 11 26.53 1.31 6.40
C ALA A 11 25.67 1.17 5.13
N LEU A 12 26.25 0.62 4.06
CA LEU A 12 25.52 0.36 2.81
C LEU A 12 24.48 -0.75 3.00
N MET A 13 24.84 -1.80 3.74
CA MET A 13 23.96 -2.92 4.05
C MET A 13 22.71 -2.45 4.78
N ILE A 14 22.84 -1.61 5.83
CA ILE A 14 21.69 -1.08 6.57
C ILE A 14 20.78 -0.25 5.66
N GLY A 15 21.36 0.68 4.87
CA GLY A 15 20.56 1.48 3.94
C GLY A 15 19.78 0.63 2.94
N LEU A 16 20.45 -0.39 2.38
CA LEU A 16 19.81 -1.25 1.39
C LEU A 16 18.82 -2.26 2.01
N THR A 17 19.07 -2.68 3.26
CA THR A 17 18.10 -3.48 4.03
C THR A 17 16.80 -2.72 4.18
N LEU A 18 16.84 -1.45 4.58
CA LEU A 18 15.64 -0.63 4.74
C LEU A 18 14.92 -0.38 3.40
N ILE A 19 15.67 -0.12 2.34
CA ILE A 19 15.09 0.08 1.00
C ILE A 19 14.44 -1.21 0.50
N SER A 20 15.11 -2.35 0.64
CA SER A 20 14.58 -3.64 0.21
C SER A 20 13.36 -4.05 1.05
N LEU A 21 13.40 -3.80 2.36
CA LEU A 21 12.27 -4.00 3.26
C LEU A 21 11.06 -3.19 2.80
N ALA A 22 11.22 -1.87 2.61
CA ALA A 22 10.16 -0.98 2.14
C ALA A 22 9.63 -1.40 0.76
N ASN A 23 10.51 -1.76 -0.17
CA ASN A 23 10.14 -2.19 -1.51
C ASN A 23 9.30 -3.48 -1.51
N VAL A 24 9.70 -4.48 -0.71
CA VAL A 24 8.97 -5.76 -0.62
C VAL A 24 7.62 -5.56 0.07
N ILE A 25 7.57 -4.81 1.17
CA ILE A 25 6.30 -4.47 1.84
C ILE A 25 5.35 -3.79 0.87
N THR A 26 5.84 -2.79 0.12
CA THR A 26 5.06 -2.09 -0.89
C THR A 26 4.50 -3.00 -1.97
N THR A 27 5.37 -3.82 -2.56
CA THR A 27 4.96 -4.73 -3.63
C THR A 27 3.93 -5.73 -3.10
N SER A 28 4.08 -6.16 -1.84
CA SER A 28 3.14 -7.06 -1.18
C SER A 28 1.80 -6.38 -0.90
N PHE A 29 1.79 -5.13 -0.42
CA PHE A 29 0.55 -4.39 -0.22
C PHE A 29 -0.19 -4.12 -1.53
N LYS A 30 0.54 -3.77 -2.60
CA LYS A 30 -0.06 -3.60 -3.93
C LYS A 30 -0.68 -4.90 -4.45
N ALA A 31 0.04 -6.00 -4.35
CA ALA A 31 -0.46 -7.31 -4.75
C ALA A 31 -1.64 -7.78 -3.87
N GLN A 32 -1.63 -7.46 -2.57
CA GLN A 32 -2.75 -7.73 -1.68
C GLN A 32 -3.97 -6.91 -2.06
N ALA A 33 -3.83 -5.61 -2.33
CA ALA A 33 -4.92 -4.74 -2.75
C ALA A 33 -5.54 -5.22 -4.08
N GLU A 34 -4.71 -5.56 -5.07
CA GLU A 34 -5.14 -6.13 -6.34
C GLU A 34 -5.93 -7.43 -6.13
N SER A 35 -5.40 -8.35 -5.33
CA SER A 35 -6.08 -9.62 -5.01
C SER A 35 -7.41 -9.41 -4.30
N LEU A 36 -7.47 -8.47 -3.33
CA LEU A 36 -8.70 -8.16 -2.60
C LEU A 36 -9.76 -7.53 -3.51
N ILE A 37 -9.39 -6.56 -4.35
CA ILE A 37 -10.32 -5.91 -5.27
C ILE A 37 -10.90 -6.94 -6.23
N SER A 38 -10.05 -7.73 -6.90
CA SER A 38 -10.48 -8.75 -7.87
C SER A 38 -11.30 -9.89 -7.25
N GLU A 39 -11.08 -10.21 -5.97
CA GLU A 39 -11.82 -11.30 -5.32
C GLU A 39 -13.16 -10.85 -4.75
N VAL A 40 -13.23 -9.61 -4.26
CA VAL A 40 -14.38 -9.11 -3.49
C VAL A 40 -15.36 -8.32 -4.35
N ILE A 41 -14.88 -7.50 -5.27
CA ILE A 41 -15.74 -6.68 -6.12
C ILE A 41 -16.09 -7.49 -7.37
N LEU A 42 -17.33 -7.97 -7.42
CA LEU A 42 -17.89 -8.73 -8.54
C LEU A 42 -18.59 -7.81 -9.55
N ALA A 43 -18.74 -6.52 -9.18
CA ALA A 43 -19.31 -5.50 -10.05
C ALA A 43 -18.34 -5.12 -11.18
N ASP A 44 -18.90 -4.80 -12.34
CA ASP A 44 -18.13 -4.27 -13.47
C ASP A 44 -17.64 -2.85 -13.22
N TYR A 45 -18.42 -2.06 -12.46
CA TYR A 45 -18.14 -0.68 -12.11
C TYR A 45 -18.56 -0.37 -10.68
N GLN A 46 -17.76 0.47 -10.03
CA GLN A 46 -18.08 1.13 -8.77
C GLN A 46 -18.14 2.65 -8.99
N VAL A 47 -19.13 3.30 -8.41
CA VAL A 47 -19.20 4.78 -8.33
C VAL A 47 -19.02 5.19 -6.89
N SER A 48 -18.17 6.16 -6.64
CA SER A 48 -17.91 6.71 -5.31
C SER A 48 -17.62 8.20 -5.37
N ALA A 49 -17.74 8.88 -4.23
CA ALA A 49 -17.31 10.27 -4.13
C ALA A 49 -15.78 10.35 -4.20
N SER A 50 -15.26 11.21 -5.07
CA SER A 50 -13.80 11.39 -5.26
C SER A 50 -13.14 12.04 -4.03
N ASN A 51 -13.90 12.84 -3.28
CA ASN A 51 -13.43 13.50 -2.07
C ASN A 51 -14.60 13.84 -1.16
N VAL A 52 -14.61 13.31 0.06
CA VAL A 52 -15.67 13.57 1.07
C VAL A 52 -15.84 15.06 1.41
N PHE A 53 -14.82 15.87 1.20
CA PHE A 53 -14.89 17.32 1.41
C PHE A 53 -15.53 18.09 0.23
N VAL A 54 -15.55 17.48 -0.97
CA VAL A 54 -16.12 18.08 -2.19
C VAL A 54 -17.52 17.55 -2.42
N SER A 55 -17.74 16.26 -2.21
CA SER A 55 -19.06 15.63 -2.31
C SER A 55 -19.28 14.75 -1.08
N PRO A 56 -20.28 15.02 -0.25
CA PRO A 56 -20.59 14.18 0.90
C PRO A 56 -21.21 12.83 0.52
N GLY A 57 -21.52 12.61 -0.75
CA GLY A 57 -22.13 11.40 -1.29
C GLY A 57 -22.54 11.57 -2.74
N ILE A 58 -23.20 10.56 -3.27
CA ILE A 58 -23.67 10.46 -4.65
C ILE A 58 -25.15 10.82 -4.68
N PRO A 59 -25.57 11.85 -5.45
CA PRO A 59 -26.99 12.15 -5.61
C PRO A 59 -27.76 10.97 -6.19
N THR A 60 -28.94 10.69 -5.63
CA THR A 60 -29.79 9.55 -6.06
C THR A 60 -30.22 9.60 -7.53
N GLY A 61 -30.28 10.81 -8.12
CA GLY A 61 -30.54 10.98 -9.56
C GLY A 61 -29.55 10.23 -10.44
N LEU A 62 -28.28 10.10 -10.03
CA LEU A 62 -27.28 9.37 -10.80
C LEU A 62 -27.63 7.88 -10.92
N SER A 63 -28.10 7.25 -9.85
CA SER A 63 -28.50 5.85 -9.90
C SER A 63 -29.71 5.61 -10.81
N GLU A 64 -30.63 6.57 -10.87
CA GLU A 64 -31.79 6.54 -11.76
C GLU A 64 -31.38 6.67 -13.23
N GLU A 65 -30.49 7.63 -13.55
CA GLU A 65 -29.95 7.81 -14.90
C GLU A 65 -29.12 6.61 -15.38
N LEU A 66 -28.32 6.00 -14.51
CA LEU A 66 -27.58 4.78 -14.84
C LEU A 66 -28.52 3.59 -15.13
N LEU A 67 -29.65 3.49 -14.41
CA LEU A 67 -30.66 2.46 -14.64
C LEU A 67 -31.47 2.66 -15.94
N GLU A 68 -31.48 3.87 -16.52
CA GLU A 68 -32.08 4.12 -17.83
C GLU A 68 -31.25 3.56 -19.01
N LEU A 69 -29.99 3.20 -18.76
CA LEU A 69 -29.15 2.55 -19.76
C LEU A 69 -29.56 1.08 -19.93
N ASP A 70 -29.96 0.69 -21.15
CA ASP A 70 -30.37 -0.70 -21.49
C ASP A 70 -29.22 -1.72 -21.23
N GLU A 71 -27.99 -1.26 -21.21
CA GLU A 71 -26.81 -2.07 -20.99
C GLU A 71 -26.57 -2.41 -19.52
N VAL A 72 -27.13 -1.66 -18.56
CA VAL A 72 -27.00 -1.91 -17.12
C VAL A 72 -27.96 -3.03 -16.72
N THR A 73 -27.40 -4.09 -16.14
CA THR A 73 -28.17 -5.32 -15.81
C THR A 73 -28.57 -5.40 -14.35
N LYS A 74 -27.67 -4.94 -13.46
CA LYS A 74 -27.85 -4.90 -12.01
C LYS A 74 -27.20 -3.65 -11.48
N LEU A 75 -27.84 -2.99 -10.53
CA LEU A 75 -27.30 -1.87 -9.81
C LEU A 75 -27.66 -2.01 -8.33
N SER A 76 -26.68 -1.83 -7.46
CA SER A 76 -26.85 -1.77 -5.99
C SER A 76 -26.46 -0.40 -5.49
N ARG A 77 -27.22 0.09 -4.50
CA ARG A 77 -26.98 1.33 -3.80
C ARG A 77 -26.62 1.05 -2.37
N THR A 78 -25.61 1.73 -1.87
CA THR A 78 -25.28 1.69 -0.46
C THR A 78 -25.45 3.08 0.14
N ARG A 79 -25.92 3.15 1.39
CA ARG A 79 -26.02 4.37 2.18
C ARG A 79 -25.38 4.16 3.53
N ALA A 80 -24.99 5.23 4.17
CA ALA A 80 -24.43 5.16 5.51
C ALA A 80 -24.89 6.37 6.33
N THR A 81 -25.21 6.13 7.59
CA THR A 81 -25.53 7.20 8.55
C THR A 81 -24.88 6.96 9.88
N VAL A 82 -24.71 7.99 10.69
CA VAL A 82 -24.15 7.87 12.03
C VAL A 82 -25.27 7.64 13.02
N VAL A 83 -25.19 6.54 13.77
CA VAL A 83 -26.15 6.17 14.82
C VAL A 83 -25.44 6.02 16.17
N GLY A 84 -26.21 6.05 17.25
CA GLY A 84 -25.71 5.75 18.60
C GLY A 84 -25.83 4.26 18.91
N TYR A 85 -24.76 3.67 19.41
CA TYR A 85 -24.76 2.31 19.98
C TYR A 85 -23.93 2.29 21.25
N ASN A 86 -24.53 1.84 22.37
CA ASN A 86 -23.87 1.83 23.69
C ASN A 86 -23.17 3.16 24.03
N GLN A 87 -23.85 4.30 23.79
CA GLN A 87 -23.35 5.67 24.00
C GLN A 87 -22.11 6.05 23.14
N ARG A 88 -21.85 5.31 22.09
CA ARG A 88 -20.78 5.60 21.13
C ARG A 88 -21.40 5.87 19.74
N PRO A 89 -20.90 6.84 18.98
CA PRO A 89 -21.28 6.99 17.59
C PRO A 89 -20.66 5.84 16.79
N LEU A 90 -21.45 5.26 15.88
CA LEU A 90 -20.99 4.28 14.92
C LEU A 90 -21.67 4.54 13.56
N ILE A 91 -21.10 3.97 12.50
CA ILE A 91 -21.66 4.05 11.16
C ILE A 91 -22.56 2.84 10.92
N LEU A 92 -23.84 3.10 10.64
CA LEU A 92 -24.81 2.12 10.17
C LEU A 92 -24.87 2.18 8.65
N GLY A 93 -24.57 1.07 7.98
CA GLY A 93 -24.72 0.91 6.55
C GLY A 93 -26.15 0.45 6.19
N ALA A 94 -26.63 0.89 5.06
CA ALA A 94 -27.82 0.33 4.42
C ALA A 94 -27.46 -0.14 3.03
N VAL A 95 -27.91 -1.35 2.68
CA VAL A 95 -27.65 -1.98 1.40
C VAL A 95 -28.95 -2.52 0.83
N ASP A 96 -29.08 -2.59 -0.47
CA ASP A 96 -30.15 -3.34 -1.12
C ASP A 96 -29.78 -4.82 -1.28
N GLU A 97 -30.76 -5.66 -1.64
CA GLU A 97 -30.55 -7.10 -1.82
C GLU A 97 -29.52 -7.41 -2.94
N THR A 98 -29.41 -6.53 -3.92
CA THR A 98 -28.56 -6.72 -5.10
C THR A 98 -27.06 -6.67 -4.75
N VAL A 99 -26.70 -6.05 -3.63
CA VAL A 99 -25.30 -5.93 -3.19
C VAL A 99 -24.60 -7.29 -3.10
N PHE A 100 -25.32 -8.33 -2.65
CA PHE A 100 -24.74 -9.67 -2.48
C PHE A 100 -24.43 -10.39 -3.82
N ASP A 101 -24.90 -9.86 -4.94
CA ASP A 101 -24.53 -10.32 -6.28
C ASP A 101 -23.35 -9.56 -6.87
N LEU A 102 -23.06 -8.38 -6.33
CA LEU A 102 -22.07 -7.44 -6.83
C LEU A 102 -20.83 -7.31 -5.94
N VAL A 103 -20.96 -7.75 -4.68
CA VAL A 103 -19.87 -7.76 -3.70
C VAL A 103 -19.89 -9.10 -2.97
N LYS A 104 -18.75 -9.76 -2.96
CA LYS A 104 -18.57 -11.05 -2.28
C LYS A 104 -18.51 -10.84 -0.77
N THR A 105 -19.36 -11.62 -0.07
CA THR A 105 -19.34 -11.71 1.39
C THR A 105 -19.22 -13.18 1.81
N ASP A 106 -18.53 -13.45 2.90
CA ASP A 106 -18.42 -14.79 3.46
C ASP A 106 -19.47 -14.96 4.59
N ASP A 107 -20.37 -15.94 4.43
CA ASP A 107 -21.42 -16.23 5.40
C ASP A 107 -20.82 -16.91 6.65
N ILE A 108 -20.90 -16.28 7.83
CA ILE A 108 -20.36 -16.83 9.08
C ILE A 108 -21.46 -17.51 9.89
N SER A 109 -22.58 -16.83 10.10
CA SER A 109 -23.73 -17.36 10.86
C SER A 109 -25.02 -16.67 10.46
N GLY A 110 -26.14 -17.36 10.61
CA GLY A 110 -27.46 -16.85 10.20
C GLY A 110 -27.74 -17.08 8.72
N ASN A 111 -28.68 -16.32 8.17
CA ASN A 111 -29.15 -16.50 6.79
C ASN A 111 -29.44 -15.14 6.16
N ARG A 112 -28.98 -14.95 4.92
CA ARG A 112 -29.26 -13.74 4.12
C ARG A 112 -30.78 -13.48 3.97
N ASN A 113 -31.60 -14.52 3.81
CA ASN A 113 -33.06 -14.36 3.73
C ASN A 113 -33.69 -13.81 5.01
N ASP A 114 -33.08 -14.07 6.18
CA ASP A 114 -33.54 -13.51 7.44
C ASP A 114 -33.11 -12.05 7.58
N PHE A 115 -31.98 -11.66 7.01
CA PHE A 115 -31.54 -10.25 6.91
C PHE A 115 -32.49 -9.39 6.07
N LEU A 116 -33.16 -9.97 5.08
CA LEU A 116 -34.14 -9.24 4.26
C LEU A 116 -35.44 -8.92 4.99
N LYS A 117 -35.64 -9.42 6.20
CA LYS A 117 -36.85 -9.14 6.99
C LYS A 117 -36.80 -7.75 7.61
N LYS A 118 -37.97 -7.24 7.96
CA LYS A 118 -38.12 -5.98 8.69
C LYS A 118 -37.44 -6.08 10.07
N ASP A 119 -36.79 -5.00 10.50
CA ASP A 119 -36.09 -4.88 11.78
C ASP A 119 -34.98 -5.93 11.98
N ALA A 120 -34.45 -6.51 10.90
CA ALA A 120 -33.30 -7.37 10.88
C ALA A 120 -32.02 -6.54 10.67
N ILE A 121 -30.92 -6.98 11.31
CA ILE A 121 -29.61 -6.36 11.18
C ILE A 121 -28.55 -7.40 10.84
N GLY A 122 -27.67 -7.07 9.90
CA GLY A 122 -26.45 -7.81 9.61
C GLY A 122 -25.27 -7.18 10.34
N ILE A 123 -24.35 -8.02 10.80
CA ILE A 123 -23.19 -7.57 11.59
C ILE A 123 -21.92 -8.18 11.00
N LEU A 124 -20.86 -7.39 10.93
CA LEU A 124 -19.54 -7.92 10.59
C LEU A 124 -19.04 -8.86 11.68
N LYS A 125 -18.36 -9.92 11.29
CA LYS A 125 -17.75 -10.91 12.18
C LYS A 125 -16.93 -10.28 13.29
N GLN A 126 -16.03 -9.34 12.96
CA GLN A 126 -15.17 -8.66 13.95
C GLN A 126 -16.00 -7.88 14.98
N THR A 127 -17.09 -7.26 14.56
CA THR A 127 -18.00 -6.54 15.46
C THR A 127 -18.80 -7.51 16.33
N ALA A 128 -19.28 -8.61 15.74
CA ALA A 128 -19.97 -9.65 16.49
C ALA A 128 -19.08 -10.27 17.58
N GLU A 129 -17.83 -10.57 17.26
CA GLU A 129 -16.83 -11.08 18.22
C GLU A 129 -16.49 -10.04 19.32
N ARG A 130 -16.30 -8.77 18.96
CA ARG A 130 -15.96 -7.69 19.90
C ARG A 130 -17.08 -7.36 20.86
N GLU A 131 -18.32 -7.35 20.39
CA GLU A 131 -19.51 -6.98 21.17
C GLU A 131 -20.21 -8.23 21.76
N GLU A 132 -19.68 -9.44 21.52
CA GLU A 132 -20.23 -10.73 21.98
C GLU A 132 -21.68 -10.95 21.51
N LEU A 133 -21.99 -10.61 20.25
CA LEU A 133 -23.32 -10.70 19.67
C LEU A 133 -23.48 -11.97 18.82
N PHE A 134 -24.64 -12.61 18.96
CA PHE A 134 -25.00 -13.82 18.25
C PHE A 134 -26.30 -13.62 17.45
N VAL A 135 -26.51 -14.48 16.45
CA VAL A 135 -27.78 -14.50 15.71
C VAL A 135 -28.95 -14.74 16.64
N GLY A 136 -29.94 -13.86 16.59
CA GLY A 136 -31.12 -13.84 17.47
C GLY A 136 -31.05 -12.81 18.61
N ASP A 137 -29.89 -12.21 18.85
CA ASP A 137 -29.76 -11.16 19.87
C ASP A 137 -30.40 -9.85 19.39
N GLU A 138 -30.82 -9.04 20.35
CA GLU A 138 -31.36 -7.70 20.07
C GLU A 138 -30.32 -6.63 20.22
N VAL A 139 -30.27 -5.74 19.22
CA VAL A 139 -29.40 -4.56 19.17
C VAL A 139 -30.26 -3.32 19.17
N VAL A 140 -30.03 -2.43 20.13
CA VAL A 140 -30.72 -1.14 20.21
C VAL A 140 -29.81 -0.06 19.65
N LEU A 141 -30.26 0.60 18.57
CA LEU A 141 -29.58 1.72 17.95
C LEU A 141 -30.36 3.00 18.19
N THR A 142 -29.67 4.09 18.52
CA THR A 142 -30.24 5.43 18.57
C THR A 142 -30.10 6.10 17.22
N ILE A 143 -31.20 6.19 16.49
CA ILE A 143 -31.23 6.76 15.14
C ILE A 143 -31.50 8.26 15.25
N PRO A 144 -30.75 9.12 14.56
CA PRO A 144 -31.02 10.55 14.52
C PRO A 144 -32.48 10.80 14.13
N GLU A 145 -33.15 11.73 14.83
CA GLU A 145 -34.53 12.14 14.61
C GLU A 145 -35.63 11.09 14.91
N GLU A 146 -35.35 9.77 14.86
CA GLU A 146 -36.32 8.72 15.18
C GLU A 146 -36.22 8.19 16.62
N GLY A 147 -35.06 8.32 17.26
CA GLY A 147 -34.84 7.80 18.63
C GLY A 147 -34.34 6.34 18.66
N GLU A 148 -34.64 5.65 19.74
CA GLU A 148 -34.20 4.26 19.91
C GLU A 148 -35.04 3.28 19.06
N ARG A 149 -34.36 2.41 18.33
CA ARG A 149 -34.95 1.36 17.55
C ARG A 149 -34.23 0.04 17.81
N THR A 150 -34.99 -1.03 17.99
CA THR A 150 -34.47 -2.38 18.26
C THR A 150 -34.44 -3.18 16.97
N PHE A 151 -33.30 -3.81 16.71
CA PHE A 151 -33.08 -4.72 15.60
C PHE A 151 -32.70 -6.11 16.12
N THR A 152 -33.08 -7.16 15.37
CA THR A 152 -32.65 -8.53 15.67
C THR A 152 -31.47 -8.89 14.77
N VAL A 153 -30.39 -9.43 15.35
CA VAL A 153 -29.25 -9.95 14.61
C VAL A 153 -29.69 -11.15 13.78
N ALA A 154 -29.79 -10.99 12.48
CA ALA A 154 -30.23 -12.02 11.57
C ALA A 154 -29.08 -12.70 10.82
N TYR A 155 -27.97 -11.99 10.64
CA TYR A 155 -26.89 -12.42 9.79
C TYR A 155 -25.54 -11.89 10.27
N ILE A 156 -24.54 -12.77 10.42
CA ILE A 156 -23.16 -12.43 10.68
C ILE A 156 -22.34 -12.86 9.48
N PHE A 157 -21.60 -11.92 8.92
CA PHE A 157 -20.81 -12.13 7.70
C PHE A 157 -19.44 -11.49 7.82
N ASP A 158 -18.51 -11.96 7.02
CA ASP A 158 -17.24 -11.32 6.84
C ASP A 158 -17.23 -10.59 5.48
N TRP A 159 -16.70 -9.38 5.49
CA TRP A 159 -16.51 -8.59 4.31
C TRP A 159 -15.02 -8.38 4.14
N THR A 160 -14.43 -9.00 3.17
CA THR A 160 -12.98 -9.11 3.00
C THR A 160 -12.29 -7.75 2.78
N THR A 161 -13.01 -6.75 2.27
CA THR A 161 -12.58 -5.33 2.30
C THR A 161 -13.12 -4.69 3.57
N GLN A 162 -12.42 -3.70 4.13
CA GLN A 162 -12.93 -2.97 5.29
C GLN A 162 -14.12 -2.08 4.87
N PRO A 163 -15.37 -2.51 5.13
CA PRO A 163 -16.52 -1.68 4.83
C PRO A 163 -16.56 -0.48 5.78
N PRO A 164 -17.16 0.65 5.36
CA PRO A 164 -17.26 1.85 6.19
C PRO A 164 -18.19 1.69 7.40
N ALA A 165 -18.97 0.61 7.46
CA ALA A 165 -19.97 0.35 8.47
C ALA A 165 -19.72 -0.97 9.21
N GLU A 166 -20.13 -1.05 10.45
CA GLU A 166 -20.02 -2.24 11.31
C GLU A 166 -21.31 -3.03 11.37
N PHE A 167 -22.45 -2.33 11.22
CA PHE A 167 -23.81 -2.86 11.20
C PHE A 167 -24.46 -2.49 9.88
N PHE A 168 -25.28 -3.40 9.36
CA PHE A 168 -25.96 -3.22 8.09
C PHE A 168 -27.45 -3.53 8.21
N VAL A 169 -28.27 -2.76 7.52
CA VAL A 169 -29.70 -2.98 7.42
C VAL A 169 -30.12 -2.99 5.94
N LEU A 170 -31.28 -3.55 5.65
CA LEU A 170 -31.82 -3.48 4.29
C LEU A 170 -32.40 -2.09 4.01
N LEU A 171 -31.99 -1.48 2.92
CA LEU A 171 -32.36 -0.10 2.55
C LEU A 171 -33.88 0.03 2.41
N GLU A 172 -34.54 -0.90 1.74
CA GLU A 172 -35.98 -0.86 1.47
C GLU A 172 -36.85 -0.94 2.74
N ASN A 173 -36.33 -1.55 3.80
CA ASN A 173 -37.06 -1.74 5.05
C ASN A 173 -36.87 -0.60 6.07
N ASN A 174 -35.97 0.37 5.77
CA ASN A 174 -35.58 1.38 6.73
C ASN A 174 -35.79 2.80 6.19
N THR A 175 -36.98 3.35 6.47
CA THR A 175 -37.45 4.63 5.97
C THR A 175 -36.60 5.83 6.41
N PHE A 176 -35.85 5.72 7.51
CA PHE A 176 -34.94 6.77 7.95
C PHE A 176 -33.78 7.05 6.99
N PHE A 177 -33.50 6.14 6.05
CA PHE A 177 -32.62 6.40 4.93
C PHE A 177 -33.34 7.02 3.72
N ALA A 178 -34.66 7.04 3.70
CA ALA A 178 -35.42 7.54 2.54
C ALA A 178 -35.27 9.05 2.32
N ASP A 179 -35.09 9.80 3.41
CA ASP A 179 -34.90 11.26 3.34
C ASP A 179 -33.47 11.68 3.00
N GLU A 180 -32.52 10.72 3.02
CA GLU A 180 -31.15 10.97 2.60
C GLU A 180 -31.07 10.93 1.06
N SER A 181 -30.84 12.07 0.46
CA SER A 181 -30.74 12.23 -1.01
C SER A 181 -29.40 11.78 -1.58
N LEU A 182 -28.55 11.16 -0.76
CA LEU A 182 -27.19 10.79 -1.13
C LEU A 182 -26.93 9.30 -0.88
N ASP A 183 -26.43 8.63 -1.89
CA ASP A 183 -25.86 7.30 -1.77
C ASP A 183 -24.36 7.42 -1.42
N THR A 184 -23.78 6.43 -0.77
CA THR A 184 -22.34 6.40 -0.42
C THR A 184 -21.54 5.79 -1.54
N GLU A 185 -22.02 4.68 -2.07
CA GLU A 185 -21.41 3.95 -3.18
C GLU A 185 -22.49 3.31 -4.05
N LEU A 186 -22.21 3.19 -5.33
CA LEU A 186 -23.01 2.40 -6.27
C LEU A 186 -22.13 1.31 -6.86
N TYR A 187 -22.69 0.12 -7.01
CA TYR A 187 -22.08 -1.00 -7.71
C TYR A 187 -23.01 -1.43 -8.83
N PHE A 188 -22.48 -1.66 -10.03
CA PHE A 188 -23.33 -2.12 -11.11
C PHE A 188 -22.59 -2.99 -12.12
N ASN A 189 -23.37 -3.86 -12.78
CA ASN A 189 -22.94 -4.73 -13.87
C ASN A 189 -23.58 -4.30 -15.19
N VAL A 190 -22.85 -4.56 -16.26
CA VAL A 190 -23.30 -4.29 -17.63
C VAL A 190 -23.31 -5.56 -18.47
N ASN A 191 -24.14 -5.59 -19.51
CA ASN A 191 -24.19 -6.74 -20.43
C ASN A 191 -22.86 -7.00 -21.14
N LYS A 192 -22.15 -5.90 -21.50
CA LYS A 192 -20.88 -5.96 -22.20
C LYS A 192 -20.12 -4.63 -22.03
N LYS A 193 -18.89 -4.71 -21.58
CA LYS A 193 -17.99 -3.55 -21.55
C LYS A 193 -17.56 -3.19 -22.96
N THR A 194 -17.90 -1.98 -23.41
CA THR A 194 -17.45 -1.42 -24.69
C THR A 194 -16.98 0.03 -24.49
N PRO A 195 -16.03 0.53 -25.29
CA PRO A 195 -15.57 1.91 -25.17
C PRO A 195 -16.70 2.94 -25.33
N GLU A 196 -17.71 2.64 -26.16
CA GLU A 196 -18.86 3.52 -26.37
C GLU A 196 -19.78 3.58 -25.13
N LEU A 197 -19.93 2.46 -24.41
CA LEU A 197 -20.67 2.43 -23.15
C LEU A 197 -19.92 3.15 -22.05
N GLU A 198 -18.61 2.94 -21.96
CA GLU A 198 -17.74 3.63 -20.99
C GLU A 198 -17.78 5.16 -21.18
N GLU A 199 -17.75 5.64 -22.44
CA GLU A 199 -17.92 7.06 -22.74
C GLU A 199 -19.28 7.60 -22.29
N LYS A 200 -20.38 6.83 -22.48
CA LYS A 200 -21.73 7.22 -22.00
C LYS A 200 -21.79 7.26 -20.47
N ILE A 201 -21.26 6.25 -19.79
CA ILE A 201 -21.24 6.19 -18.32
C ILE A 201 -20.45 7.39 -17.79
N ASN A 202 -19.26 7.65 -18.31
CA ASN A 202 -18.46 8.78 -17.92
C ASN A 202 -19.18 10.12 -18.17
N ALA A 203 -19.85 10.28 -19.30
CA ALA A 203 -20.60 11.49 -19.61
C ALA A 203 -21.74 11.77 -18.60
N ILE A 204 -22.44 10.73 -18.14
CA ILE A 204 -23.47 10.83 -17.10
C ILE A 204 -22.82 11.21 -15.75
N VAL A 205 -21.76 10.51 -15.37
CA VAL A 205 -21.09 10.74 -14.08
C VAL A 205 -20.45 12.13 -14.01
N ASP A 206 -19.91 12.64 -15.11
CA ASP A 206 -19.29 13.99 -15.21
C ASP A 206 -20.28 15.13 -14.95
N GLU A 207 -21.60 14.89 -15.06
CA GLU A 207 -22.63 15.88 -14.68
C GLU A 207 -22.72 16.03 -13.15
N TYR A 208 -22.16 15.12 -12.37
CA TYR A 208 -22.18 15.09 -10.91
C TYR A 208 -20.81 15.44 -10.32
N PRO A 209 -20.53 16.71 -9.96
CA PRO A 209 -19.23 17.14 -9.48
C PRO A 209 -18.78 16.40 -8.23
N GLY A 210 -17.57 15.85 -8.27
CA GLY A 210 -16.96 15.14 -7.13
C GLY A 210 -17.38 13.67 -7.02
N VAL A 211 -18.00 13.12 -8.06
CA VAL A 211 -18.30 11.70 -8.18
C VAL A 211 -17.42 11.11 -9.28
N GLU A 212 -16.94 9.91 -9.08
CA GLU A 212 -16.10 9.18 -10.05
C GLU A 212 -16.59 7.74 -10.22
N VAL A 213 -16.55 7.26 -11.45
CA VAL A 213 -16.80 5.85 -11.78
C VAL A 213 -15.46 5.16 -12.06
N ARG A 214 -15.32 3.96 -11.54
CA ARG A 214 -14.14 3.13 -11.74
C ARG A 214 -14.54 1.69 -12.03
N ASP A 215 -13.83 1.08 -12.93
CA ASP A 215 -13.82 -0.36 -13.10
C ASP A 215 -12.76 -1.02 -12.19
N GLU A 216 -12.56 -2.32 -12.28
CA GLU A 216 -11.58 -3.06 -11.50
C GLU A 216 -10.16 -2.47 -11.64
N ASP A 217 -9.73 -2.19 -12.88
CA ASP A 217 -8.40 -1.62 -13.15
C ASP A 217 -8.26 -0.23 -12.52
N GLY A 218 -9.28 0.61 -12.60
CA GLY A 218 -9.31 1.95 -11.98
C GLY A 218 -9.26 1.90 -10.46
N LEU A 219 -9.94 0.93 -9.83
CA LEU A 219 -9.88 0.72 -8.37
C LEU A 219 -8.49 0.28 -7.91
N VAL A 220 -7.88 -0.63 -8.65
CA VAL A 220 -6.50 -1.08 -8.40
C VAL A 220 -5.52 0.08 -8.59
N GLU A 221 -5.70 0.91 -9.60
CA GLU A 221 -4.85 2.08 -9.85
C GLU A 221 -4.98 3.09 -8.70
N GLU A 222 -6.19 3.39 -8.23
CA GLU A 222 -6.40 4.29 -7.09
C GLU A 222 -5.74 3.76 -5.82
N ALA A 223 -5.97 2.49 -5.46
CA ALA A 223 -5.32 1.86 -4.31
C ALA A 223 -3.77 1.94 -4.43
N ASN A 224 -3.25 1.70 -5.64
CA ASN A 224 -1.82 1.82 -5.92
C ASN A 224 -1.31 3.27 -5.77
N ASN A 225 -2.09 4.26 -6.17
CA ASN A 225 -1.74 5.67 -6.05
C ASN A 225 -1.70 6.13 -4.60
N GLN A 226 -2.66 5.71 -3.77
CA GLN A 226 -2.67 5.99 -2.33
C GLN A 226 -1.44 5.37 -1.64
N ILE A 227 -1.14 4.10 -1.93
CA ILE A 227 0.07 3.44 -1.44
C ILE A 227 1.32 4.19 -1.91
N GLN A 228 1.37 4.63 -3.17
CA GLN A 228 2.52 5.32 -3.73
C GLN A 228 2.79 6.68 -3.06
N LEU A 229 1.76 7.41 -2.66
CA LEU A 229 1.91 8.66 -1.91
C LEU A 229 2.64 8.45 -0.57
N LEU A 230 2.20 7.45 0.21
CA LEU A 230 2.86 7.09 1.48
C LEU A 230 4.32 6.68 1.26
N LEU A 231 4.56 5.92 0.19
CA LEU A 231 5.90 5.46 -0.15
C LEU A 231 6.84 6.57 -0.57
N ASN A 232 6.37 7.57 -1.29
CA ASN A 232 7.20 8.70 -1.69
C ASN A 232 7.78 9.41 -0.47
N VAL A 233 7.02 9.50 0.62
CA VAL A 233 7.50 10.03 1.92
C VAL A 233 8.58 9.10 2.50
N ILE A 234 8.35 7.79 2.52
CA ILE A 234 9.31 6.80 3.03
C ILE A 234 10.59 6.83 2.19
N TYR A 235 10.49 6.83 0.85
CA TYR A 235 11.66 6.92 -0.03
C TYR A 235 12.43 8.25 0.14
N GLY A 236 11.74 9.34 0.48
CA GLY A 236 12.39 10.59 0.87
C GLY A 236 13.32 10.40 2.06
N PHE A 237 12.84 9.77 3.14
CA PHE A 237 13.66 9.47 4.32
C PHE A 237 14.78 8.46 4.02
N LEU A 238 14.50 7.42 3.23
CA LEU A 238 15.50 6.42 2.84
C LEU A 238 16.60 7.03 1.97
N SER A 239 16.30 8.03 1.15
CA SER A 239 17.29 8.78 0.37
C SER A 239 18.33 9.43 1.26
N ILE A 240 17.92 10.00 2.40
CA ILE A 240 18.84 10.57 3.40
C ILE A 240 19.77 9.47 3.94
N SER A 241 19.25 8.27 4.22
CA SER A 241 20.04 7.13 4.68
C SER A 241 21.11 6.71 3.67
N ILE A 242 20.81 6.76 2.37
CA ILE A 242 21.78 6.52 1.29
C ILE A 242 22.90 7.56 1.34
N PHE A 243 22.56 8.84 1.48
CA PHE A 243 23.56 9.90 1.59
C PHE A 243 24.49 9.68 2.79
N VAL A 244 23.95 9.34 3.96
CA VAL A 244 24.75 9.02 5.15
C VAL A 244 25.67 7.82 4.88
N ALA A 245 25.17 6.77 4.23
CA ALA A 245 25.97 5.61 3.84
C ALA A 245 27.11 5.99 2.87
N LEU A 246 26.84 6.87 1.89
CA LEU A 246 27.86 7.38 0.96
C LEU A 246 28.98 8.14 1.68
N PHE A 247 28.63 9.01 2.63
CA PHE A 247 29.61 9.69 3.46
C PHE A 247 30.43 8.71 4.31
N GLY A 248 29.79 7.71 4.89
CA GLY A 248 30.45 6.64 5.63
C GLY A 248 31.47 5.87 4.79
N ILE A 249 31.10 5.48 3.56
CA ILE A 249 31.98 4.81 2.61
C ILE A 249 33.16 5.73 2.24
N THR A 250 32.88 6.97 1.87
CA THR A 250 33.91 7.96 1.49
C THR A 250 34.91 8.19 2.61
N ASN A 251 34.45 8.33 3.85
CA ASN A 251 35.30 8.54 5.02
C ASN A 251 36.18 7.31 5.32
N THR A 252 35.58 6.11 5.29
CA THR A 252 36.32 4.85 5.56
C THR A 252 37.34 4.55 4.46
N LEU A 253 36.99 4.77 3.19
CA LEU A 253 37.93 4.61 2.07
C LEU A 253 39.06 5.66 2.16
N SER A 254 38.75 6.90 2.52
CA SER A 254 39.76 7.95 2.71
C SER A 254 40.76 7.59 3.82
N LEU A 255 40.25 7.07 4.93
CA LEU A 255 41.10 6.60 6.04
C LEU A 255 41.94 5.39 5.62
N SER A 256 41.35 4.42 4.90
CA SER A 256 42.09 3.27 4.36
C SER A 256 43.22 3.69 3.42
N VAL A 257 42.97 4.68 2.55
CA VAL A 257 44.00 5.26 1.68
C VAL A 257 45.10 5.95 2.50
N TYR A 258 44.74 6.70 3.53
CA TYR A 258 45.69 7.38 4.38
C TYR A 258 46.64 6.43 5.12
N GLU A 259 46.10 5.35 5.67
CA GLU A 259 46.90 4.31 6.38
C GLU A 259 47.80 3.50 5.44
N ARG A 260 47.42 3.35 4.17
CA ARG A 260 48.20 2.66 3.14
C ARG A 260 49.04 3.62 2.29
N THR A 261 49.25 4.85 2.76
CA THR A 261 49.98 5.89 2.03
C THR A 261 51.39 5.42 1.63
N ARG A 262 52.12 4.77 2.52
CA ARG A 262 53.44 4.21 2.25
C ARG A 262 53.43 3.09 1.23
N GLU A 263 52.45 2.17 1.30
CA GLU A 263 52.30 1.08 0.30
C GLU A 263 51.99 1.64 -1.10
N ILE A 264 51.09 2.65 -1.16
CA ILE A 264 50.71 3.30 -2.42
C ILE A 264 51.91 4.10 -2.98
N GLY A 265 52.67 4.78 -2.12
CA GLY A 265 53.88 5.48 -2.50
C GLY A 265 54.97 4.54 -3.06
N LEU A 266 55.16 3.39 -2.42
CA LEU A 266 56.10 2.36 -2.87
C LEU A 266 55.69 1.76 -4.24
N MET A 267 54.43 1.42 -4.41
CA MET A 267 53.88 0.94 -5.69
C MET A 267 54.15 1.97 -6.79
N ARG A 268 53.98 3.27 -6.51
CA ARG A 268 54.24 4.32 -7.50
C ARG A 268 55.72 4.50 -7.79
N ALA A 269 56.60 4.35 -6.77
CA ALA A 269 58.04 4.42 -6.97
C ALA A 269 58.60 3.34 -7.87
N ILE A 270 58.01 2.12 -7.84
CA ILE A 270 58.33 1.00 -8.73
C ILE A 270 57.63 1.05 -10.10
N GLY A 271 56.90 2.13 -10.42
CA GLY A 271 56.34 2.40 -11.75
C GLY A 271 54.86 2.22 -11.93
N THR A 272 54.06 2.01 -10.88
CA THR A 272 52.59 1.93 -11.00
C THR A 272 51.99 3.28 -11.42
N TYR A 273 51.15 3.27 -12.47
CA TYR A 273 50.52 4.48 -12.98
C TYR A 273 49.34 4.92 -12.09
N ARG A 274 49.09 6.25 -12.07
CA ARG A 274 47.94 6.83 -11.35
C ARG A 274 46.58 6.19 -11.74
N LYS A 275 46.38 5.80 -12.98
CA LYS A 275 45.16 5.13 -13.43
C LYS A 275 45.00 3.75 -12.79
N GLN A 276 46.09 3.04 -12.56
CA GLN A 276 46.08 1.69 -11.94
C GLN A 276 45.67 1.79 -10.47
N ILE A 277 46.18 2.77 -9.74
CA ILE A 277 45.81 3.03 -8.33
C ILE A 277 44.31 3.39 -8.23
N ARG A 278 43.82 4.27 -9.10
CA ARG A 278 42.37 4.59 -9.12
C ARG A 278 41.55 3.35 -9.40
N ARG A 279 41.90 2.55 -10.41
CA ARG A 279 41.20 1.31 -10.75
C ARG A 279 41.19 0.32 -9.59
N MET A 280 42.28 0.21 -8.84
CA MET A 280 42.36 -0.65 -7.65
C MET A 280 41.34 -0.21 -6.59
N ILE A 281 41.26 1.08 -6.27
CA ILE A 281 40.31 1.60 -5.27
C ILE A 281 38.86 1.47 -5.76
N PHE A 282 38.57 1.70 -7.06
CA PHE A 282 37.24 1.45 -7.62
C PHE A 282 36.83 -0.01 -7.56
N ILE A 283 37.73 -0.94 -7.84
CA ILE A 283 37.43 -2.37 -7.70
C ILE A 283 37.15 -2.76 -6.25
N GLU A 284 37.99 -2.26 -5.31
CA GLU A 284 37.80 -2.48 -3.88
C GLU A 284 36.43 -1.95 -3.40
N SER A 285 36.06 -0.72 -3.79
CA SER A 285 34.76 -0.13 -3.50
C SER A 285 33.60 -0.90 -4.14
N SER A 286 33.74 -1.34 -5.38
CA SER A 286 32.71 -2.13 -6.07
C SER A 286 32.45 -3.46 -5.38
N ILE A 287 33.50 -4.16 -4.93
CA ILE A 287 33.38 -5.42 -4.21
C ILE A 287 32.61 -5.20 -2.89
N ILE A 288 32.97 -4.14 -2.16
CA ILE A 288 32.31 -3.76 -0.89
C ILE A 288 30.84 -3.45 -1.16
N ALA A 289 30.53 -2.67 -2.22
CA ALA A 289 29.19 -2.29 -2.58
C ALA A 289 28.34 -3.50 -2.99
N ILE A 290 28.87 -4.41 -3.80
CA ILE A 290 28.16 -5.62 -4.21
C ILE A 290 27.86 -6.51 -3.01
N PHE A 291 28.84 -6.70 -2.12
CA PHE A 291 28.67 -7.51 -0.92
C PHE A 291 27.65 -6.90 0.04
N GLY A 292 27.74 -5.59 0.29
CA GLY A 292 26.78 -4.84 1.11
C GLY A 292 25.37 -4.87 0.51
N ALA A 293 25.28 -4.77 -0.84
CA ALA A 293 24.01 -4.85 -1.55
C ALA A 293 23.36 -6.23 -1.46
N ALA A 294 24.14 -7.30 -1.67
CA ALA A 294 23.61 -8.66 -1.60
C ALA A 294 23.11 -9.01 -0.17
N LEU A 295 23.89 -8.68 0.84
CA LEU A 295 23.51 -8.93 2.24
C LEU A 295 22.33 -8.03 2.65
N GLY A 296 22.36 -6.73 2.30
CA GLY A 296 21.31 -5.80 2.64
C GLY A 296 19.98 -6.19 1.99
N THR A 297 19.99 -6.55 0.71
CA THR A 297 18.78 -7.03 0.02
C THR A 297 18.26 -8.32 0.64
N GLY A 298 19.14 -9.30 0.93
CA GLY A 298 18.73 -10.56 1.55
C GLY A 298 18.09 -10.36 2.92
N LEU A 299 18.68 -9.50 3.77
CA LEU A 299 18.12 -9.16 5.07
C LEU A 299 16.80 -8.38 4.94
N GLY A 300 16.70 -7.45 3.98
CA GLY A 300 15.48 -6.68 3.74
C GLY A 300 14.31 -7.56 3.33
N ILE A 301 14.54 -8.51 2.41
CA ILE A 301 13.54 -9.50 2.00
C ILE A 301 13.15 -10.39 3.19
N PHE A 302 14.12 -10.85 3.98
CA PHE A 302 13.85 -11.68 5.17
C PHE A 302 13.00 -10.97 6.22
N PHE A 303 13.32 -9.71 6.54
CA PHE A 303 12.53 -8.93 7.49
C PHE A 303 11.13 -8.60 6.95
N ALA A 304 11.00 -8.31 5.66
CA ALA A 304 9.70 -8.10 5.04
C ALA A 304 8.83 -9.35 5.10
N TRP A 305 9.40 -10.50 4.77
CA TRP A 305 8.72 -11.79 4.90
C TRP A 305 8.26 -12.05 6.34
N SER A 306 9.16 -11.86 7.32
CA SER A 306 8.83 -12.03 8.74
C SER A 306 7.70 -11.11 9.20
N LEU A 307 7.72 -9.84 8.76
CA LEU A 307 6.67 -8.87 9.09
C LEU A 307 5.32 -9.26 8.50
N ILE A 308 5.29 -9.66 7.22
CA ILE A 308 4.04 -10.10 6.56
C ILE A 308 3.48 -11.35 7.25
N GLN A 309 4.33 -12.31 7.65
CA GLN A 309 3.87 -13.46 8.42
C GLN A 309 3.24 -13.08 9.78
N THR A 310 3.72 -12.02 10.42
CA THR A 310 3.16 -11.53 11.67
C THR A 310 1.80 -10.83 11.46
N LEU A 311 1.58 -10.25 10.27
CA LEU A 311 0.34 -9.58 9.89
C LEU A 311 -0.66 -10.54 9.20
N ALA A 312 -0.32 -11.82 9.06
CA ALA A 312 -1.18 -12.80 8.40
C ALA A 312 -2.54 -12.96 9.10
N ASP A 313 -2.57 -12.91 10.44
CA ASP A 313 -3.80 -12.98 11.23
C ASP A 313 -4.69 -11.73 11.05
N GLU A 314 -4.11 -10.62 10.59
CA GLU A 314 -4.81 -9.37 10.26
C GLU A 314 -5.24 -9.31 8.76
N GLY A 315 -5.12 -10.42 8.03
CA GLY A 315 -5.53 -10.53 6.64
C GLY A 315 -4.46 -10.19 5.59
N PHE A 316 -3.22 -9.86 6.01
CA PHE A 316 -2.11 -9.61 5.08
C PHE A 316 -1.37 -10.89 4.74
N THR A 317 -1.81 -11.61 3.71
CA THR A 317 -1.28 -12.93 3.36
C THR A 317 -0.39 -12.95 2.11
N VAL A 318 -0.45 -11.91 1.28
CA VAL A 318 0.26 -11.87 0.00
C VAL A 318 1.70 -11.40 0.20
N PHE A 319 2.66 -12.27 -0.10
CA PHE A 319 4.08 -11.94 -0.15
C PHE A 319 4.54 -11.84 -1.60
N ALA A 320 4.93 -10.65 -2.03
CA ALA A 320 5.38 -10.37 -3.38
C ALA A 320 6.73 -9.64 -3.40
N VAL A 321 7.62 -10.05 -4.31
CA VAL A 321 8.93 -9.43 -4.53
C VAL A 321 9.05 -8.98 -5.98
N SER A 322 9.19 -7.70 -6.23
CA SER A 322 9.48 -7.17 -7.56
C SER A 322 10.95 -7.33 -7.89
N ILE A 323 11.26 -8.30 -8.78
CA ILE A 323 12.64 -8.56 -9.22
C ILE A 323 13.23 -7.34 -9.93
N SER A 324 12.44 -6.65 -10.75
CA SER A 324 12.89 -5.47 -11.51
C SER A 324 13.27 -4.30 -10.58
N GLN A 325 12.43 -3.99 -9.60
CA GLN A 325 12.72 -2.93 -8.62
C GLN A 325 13.89 -3.31 -7.72
N THR A 326 13.97 -4.56 -7.27
CA THR A 326 15.09 -5.06 -6.46
C THR A 326 16.41 -4.95 -7.22
N ALA A 327 16.45 -5.36 -8.49
CA ALA A 327 17.62 -5.21 -9.36
C ALA A 327 18.01 -3.75 -9.61
N LEU A 328 17.02 -2.87 -9.77
CA LEU A 328 17.24 -1.43 -9.90
C LEU A 328 17.94 -0.84 -8.66
N TRP A 329 17.46 -1.15 -7.46
CA TRP A 329 18.04 -0.66 -6.20
C TRP A 329 19.44 -1.21 -5.95
N ILE A 330 19.71 -2.48 -6.28
CA ILE A 330 21.04 -3.06 -6.25
C ILE A 330 21.95 -2.29 -7.22
N GLY A 331 21.52 -2.03 -8.45
CA GLY A 331 22.27 -1.25 -9.43
C GLY A 331 22.60 0.17 -8.96
N ILE A 332 21.61 0.90 -8.42
CA ILE A 332 21.79 2.23 -7.84
C ILE A 332 22.82 2.19 -6.70
N SER A 333 22.75 1.18 -5.84
CA SER A 333 23.67 1.05 -4.69
C SER A 333 25.12 0.79 -5.12
N ILE A 334 25.33 -0.02 -6.16
CA ILE A 334 26.67 -0.25 -6.73
C ILE A 334 27.21 1.04 -7.34
N ILE A 335 26.41 1.77 -8.11
CA ILE A 335 26.78 3.06 -8.69
C ILE A 335 27.13 4.05 -7.60
N ALA A 336 26.31 4.15 -6.56
CA ALA A 336 26.54 5.00 -5.41
C ALA A 336 27.85 4.68 -4.68
N GLY A 337 28.17 3.39 -4.48
CA GLY A 337 29.43 2.93 -3.91
C GLY A 337 30.64 3.33 -4.75
N VAL A 338 30.53 3.24 -6.08
CA VAL A 338 31.59 3.70 -6.99
C VAL A 338 31.77 5.21 -6.94
N ILE A 339 30.68 5.98 -6.91
CA ILE A 339 30.72 7.46 -6.77
C ILE A 339 31.39 7.85 -5.45
N ALA A 340 31.07 7.19 -4.34
CA ALA A 340 31.70 7.44 -3.03
C ALA A 340 33.23 7.23 -3.06
N ALA A 341 33.72 6.35 -3.93
CA ALA A 341 35.14 6.07 -4.08
C ALA A 341 35.91 7.12 -4.94
N ILE A 342 35.22 7.99 -5.69
CA ILE A 342 35.87 8.93 -6.62
C ILE A 342 36.86 9.84 -5.88
N LEU A 343 36.44 10.47 -4.81
CA LEU A 343 37.27 11.41 -4.05
C LEU A 343 38.48 10.73 -3.39
N PRO A 344 38.35 9.62 -2.65
CA PRO A 344 39.48 8.87 -2.10
C PRO A 344 40.44 8.37 -3.20
N ALA A 345 39.93 7.87 -4.34
CA ALA A 345 40.75 7.37 -5.44
C ALA A 345 41.57 8.48 -6.12
N ILE A 346 41.00 9.67 -6.28
CA ILE A 346 41.75 10.84 -6.79
C ILE A 346 42.84 11.25 -5.83
N ARG A 347 42.53 11.35 -4.53
CA ARG A 347 43.51 11.72 -3.49
C ARG A 347 44.67 10.72 -3.45
N ALA A 348 44.37 9.42 -3.38
CA ALA A 348 45.38 8.38 -3.38
C ALA A 348 46.31 8.43 -4.60
N SER A 349 45.73 8.64 -5.79
CA SER A 349 46.49 8.67 -7.05
C SER A 349 47.40 9.92 -7.20
N ARG A 350 47.13 10.98 -6.44
CA ARG A 350 47.88 12.27 -6.51
C ARG A 350 48.86 12.45 -5.39
N GLN A 351 49.05 11.50 -4.44
CA GLN A 351 50.00 11.57 -3.37
C GLN A 351 51.42 11.79 -3.88
N ASN A 352 52.20 12.59 -3.15
CA ASN A 352 53.63 12.84 -3.44
C ASN A 352 54.42 11.60 -3.02
N ILE A 353 55.19 11.03 -3.95
CA ILE A 353 55.99 9.81 -3.71
C ILE A 353 57.02 10.01 -2.63
N LEU A 354 57.70 11.16 -2.62
CA LEU A 354 58.77 11.48 -1.65
C LEU A 354 58.22 11.62 -0.23
N GLU A 355 57.08 12.33 -0.07
CA GLU A 355 56.41 12.48 1.23
C GLU A 355 55.82 11.15 1.72
N ALA A 356 55.27 10.33 0.80
CA ALA A 356 54.64 9.04 1.12
C ALA A 356 55.69 8.02 1.66
N ILE A 357 56.92 8.06 1.19
CA ILE A 357 57.98 7.12 1.63
C ILE A 357 58.68 7.63 2.92
N SER A 358 58.77 8.94 3.13
CA SER A 358 59.38 9.56 4.33
C SER A 358 58.42 9.65 5.53
N TYR A 359 57.17 9.21 5.36
CA TYR A 359 56.18 9.20 6.44
C TYR A 359 56.46 8.07 7.43
N GLU A 360 56.80 8.42 8.68
CA GLU A 360 56.95 7.52 9.83
C GLU A 360 55.61 7.17 10.49
#